data_634708cabc5ba5ca9c53fad74c441273
#
_entry.id   634708cabc5ba5ca9c53fad74c441273
#
_cell.length_a   1.000
_cell.length_b   1.000
_cell.length_c   1.000
_cell.angle_alpha   90.00
_cell.angle_beta   90.00
_cell.angle_gamma   90.00
#
_symmetry.space_group_name_H-M   'P 1'
#
loop_
_entity.id
_entity.type
_entity.pdbx_description
1 polymer ?
#
loop_
_entity_poly.entity_id
_entity_poly.type
_entity_poly.pdbx_seq_one_letter_code
_entity_poly.pdbx_strand_id
1 'polypeptide(L)'
;MDLIENNKFQNAFLIYVSIDLFYEKNELENDYDEFKSLVISSGLEIKDCRNFNQKIPSINTFITKGNLENLKLQISDKDIDILIINHELNASQTRNLEKYFNKRVIDKTELILDIFASRASSHIGKLQVELAQLKHLSTRLIRGWTHLERQKGGIGLRGPGETQLETDRRLIGKRIKRLNERLEKSHKQKEINRYSRKKSRNKLVALVGYTNAGKTTLFNKLTESSQLAEDKLFATLDSVTRKNKYPQYGPILFSDTVGFISDLPMQLVESFKATLDELTAAYLLLHVVDIHDVDYRTKIQKVNNILSDIGVSNIPQIIVNNKCDLLDNSKIKQLKNRKQNEVFLSAENGNKFEDLRSKINMILFNGIYKGWISIEKNMGNVRSSLFDMGCVKEEKISQCGKMFVKIKIGNDELNQLLDIKGFEVCHDEDILLKHY
;
A
#
# COMPACT_ATOMS: atom_id res chain seq x y z
N MET A 1 -7.08 -0.03 -27.21
CA MET A 1 -6.04 0.83 -26.66
C MET A 1 -6.36 2.29 -26.95
N ASP A 2 -7.64 2.67 -26.87
CA ASP A 2 -8.14 4.00 -27.21
C ASP A 2 -9.23 4.43 -26.23
N LEU A 3 -8.88 4.48 -24.91
CA LEU A 3 -9.82 4.88 -23.84
C LEU A 3 -9.47 6.23 -23.20
N ILE A 4 -8.49 7.00 -23.72
CA ILE A 4 -8.04 8.25 -23.10
C ILE A 4 -8.29 9.48 -23.99
N GLU A 5 -8.89 9.37 -25.17
CA GLU A 5 -9.06 10.53 -26.08
C GLU A 5 -10.45 11.19 -26.11
N ASN A 6 -11.41 10.72 -25.33
CA ASN A 6 -12.67 11.46 -25.19
C ASN A 6 -12.94 11.79 -23.72
N ASN A 7 -12.72 13.05 -23.35
CA ASN A 7 -13.04 13.71 -22.06
C ASN A 7 -14.56 13.79 -21.77
N LYS A 8 -15.33 12.77 -22.11
CA LYS A 8 -16.70 12.59 -21.63
C LYS A 8 -16.64 11.64 -20.46
N PHE A 9 -17.01 12.11 -19.28
CA PHE A 9 -17.27 11.24 -18.14
C PHE A 9 -18.25 10.16 -18.59
N GLN A 10 -17.85 8.88 -18.50
CA GLN A 10 -18.72 7.77 -18.84
C GLN A 10 -19.71 7.56 -17.69
N ASN A 11 -20.99 7.43 -18.04
CA ASN A 11 -22.06 7.25 -17.10
C ASN A 11 -22.13 5.79 -16.63
N ALA A 12 -21.91 5.57 -15.34
CA ALA A 12 -21.87 4.25 -14.72
C ALA A 12 -23.18 3.94 -13.97
N PHE A 13 -23.64 2.71 -14.11
CA PHE A 13 -24.69 2.13 -13.28
C PHE A 13 -24.09 1.07 -12.37
N LEU A 14 -24.23 1.21 -11.06
CA LEU A 14 -23.67 0.31 -10.07
C LEU A 14 -24.66 -0.80 -9.73
N ILE A 15 -24.16 -2.03 -9.78
CA ILE A 15 -24.89 -3.23 -9.37
C ILE A 15 -24.14 -3.81 -8.18
N TYR A 16 -24.73 -3.65 -6.99
CA TYR A 16 -24.21 -4.25 -5.78
C TYR A 16 -24.98 -5.50 -5.45
N VAL A 17 -24.31 -6.63 -5.45
CA VAL A 17 -24.87 -7.93 -5.10
C VAL A 17 -24.35 -8.34 -3.74
N SER A 18 -25.24 -8.53 -2.78
CA SER A 18 -24.96 -9.07 -1.47
C SER A 18 -25.28 -10.56 -1.45
N ILE A 19 -24.37 -11.38 -0.91
CA ILE A 19 -24.58 -12.83 -0.79
C ILE A 19 -24.75 -13.15 0.69
N ASP A 20 -25.97 -13.52 1.10
CA ASP A 20 -26.38 -13.68 2.51
C ASP A 20 -25.53 -14.68 3.34
N LEU A 21 -24.69 -15.49 2.69
CA LEU A 21 -23.86 -16.51 3.35
C LEU A 21 -22.55 -15.97 3.96
N PHE A 22 -22.17 -14.73 3.67
CA PHE A 22 -20.81 -14.25 3.95
C PHE A 22 -20.71 -13.02 4.86
N TYR A 23 -21.82 -12.29 5.17
CA TYR A 23 -21.69 -10.99 5.84
C TYR A 23 -22.71 -10.76 6.95
N GLU A 24 -22.25 -10.13 8.06
CA GLU A 24 -23.13 -9.49 9.03
C GLU A 24 -23.68 -8.17 8.46
N LYS A 25 -24.86 -7.76 8.90
CA LYS A 25 -25.62 -6.62 8.32
C LYS A 25 -24.86 -5.29 8.29
N ASN A 26 -23.97 -5.06 9.23
CA ASN A 26 -23.15 -3.83 9.30
C ASN A 26 -21.94 -3.85 8.33
N GLU A 27 -21.44 -5.03 7.96
CA GLU A 27 -20.36 -5.17 6.97
C GLU A 27 -20.85 -4.85 5.56
N LEU A 28 -22.12 -5.08 5.26
CA LEU A 28 -22.73 -4.86 3.94
C LEU A 28 -22.81 -3.37 3.56
N GLU A 29 -23.13 -2.49 4.50
CA GLU A 29 -23.21 -1.05 4.23
C GLU A 29 -21.82 -0.47 3.95
N ASN A 30 -20.82 -0.87 4.71
CA ASN A 30 -19.44 -0.39 4.55
C ASN A 30 -18.78 -0.89 3.25
N ASP A 31 -19.03 -2.14 2.85
CA ASP A 31 -18.55 -2.68 1.57
C ASP A 31 -19.20 -1.97 0.37
N TYR A 32 -20.46 -1.54 0.52
CA TYR A 32 -21.14 -0.76 -0.51
C TYR A 32 -20.53 0.64 -0.69
N ASP A 33 -20.26 1.33 0.40
CA ASP A 33 -19.63 2.66 0.37
C ASP A 33 -18.19 2.60 -0.15
N GLU A 34 -17.46 1.54 0.19
CA GLU A 34 -16.13 1.27 -0.36
C GLU A 34 -16.20 1.06 -1.88
N PHE A 35 -17.15 0.23 -2.36
CA PHE A 35 -17.34 -0.01 -3.78
C PHE A 35 -17.73 1.27 -4.55
N LYS A 36 -18.62 2.09 -3.99
CA LYS A 36 -18.98 3.39 -4.55
C LYS A 36 -17.77 4.32 -4.64
N SER A 37 -16.95 4.35 -3.60
CA SER A 37 -15.72 5.15 -3.56
C SER A 37 -14.68 4.68 -4.59
N LEU A 38 -14.61 3.36 -4.88
CA LEU A 38 -13.80 2.81 -5.98
C LEU A 38 -14.24 3.37 -7.33
N VAL A 39 -15.54 3.34 -7.62
CA VAL A 39 -16.08 3.84 -8.89
C VAL A 39 -15.80 5.34 -9.06
N ILE A 40 -15.98 6.13 -8.01
CA ILE A 40 -15.65 7.56 -8.03
C ILE A 40 -14.15 7.77 -8.28
N SER A 41 -13.30 6.92 -7.68
CA SER A 41 -11.84 7.01 -7.83
C SER A 41 -11.35 6.66 -9.24
N SER A 42 -12.14 5.93 -10.03
CA SER A 42 -11.85 5.64 -11.44
C SER A 42 -12.19 6.80 -12.39
N GLY A 43 -12.87 7.84 -11.90
CA GLY A 43 -13.28 8.98 -12.71
C GLY A 43 -14.62 8.78 -13.46
N LEU A 44 -15.36 7.72 -13.14
CA LEU A 44 -16.69 7.47 -13.69
C LEU A 44 -17.76 8.25 -12.94
N GLU A 45 -18.82 8.66 -13.64
CA GLU A 45 -19.96 9.33 -13.03
C GLU A 45 -21.06 8.31 -12.70
N ILE A 46 -21.40 8.21 -11.41
CA ILE A 46 -22.45 7.29 -10.95
C ILE A 46 -23.82 7.93 -11.23
N LYS A 47 -24.58 7.38 -12.18
CA LYS A 47 -25.94 7.86 -12.48
C LYS A 47 -27.00 7.21 -11.63
N ASP A 48 -26.83 5.92 -11.32
CA ASP A 48 -27.73 5.21 -10.42
C ASP A 48 -27.06 3.95 -9.85
N CYS A 49 -27.66 3.37 -8.83
CA CYS A 49 -27.18 2.16 -8.19
C CYS A 49 -28.35 1.27 -7.77
N ARG A 50 -28.09 -0.05 -7.75
CA ARG A 50 -29.06 -1.04 -7.25
C ARG A 50 -28.36 -2.10 -6.40
N ASN A 51 -28.99 -2.39 -5.27
CA ASN A 51 -28.55 -3.40 -4.34
C ASN A 51 -29.50 -4.61 -4.43
N PHE A 52 -28.92 -5.78 -4.54
CA PHE A 52 -29.66 -7.05 -4.55
C PHE A 52 -29.09 -7.99 -3.52
N ASN A 53 -29.98 -8.64 -2.78
CA ASN A 53 -29.63 -9.75 -1.91
C ASN A 53 -29.95 -11.06 -2.61
N GLN A 54 -28.99 -11.96 -2.66
CA GLN A 54 -29.19 -13.28 -3.22
C GLN A 54 -28.40 -14.34 -2.43
N LYS A 55 -28.99 -15.52 -2.25
CA LYS A 55 -28.33 -16.62 -1.53
C LYS A 55 -27.23 -17.29 -2.35
N ILE A 56 -27.47 -17.50 -3.62
CA ILE A 56 -26.55 -18.22 -4.53
C ILE A 56 -26.43 -17.45 -5.83
N PRO A 57 -25.20 -17.15 -6.28
CA PRO A 57 -24.97 -16.54 -7.59
C PRO A 57 -25.40 -17.46 -8.74
N SER A 58 -25.98 -16.86 -9.79
CA SER A 58 -26.31 -17.60 -11.01
C SER A 58 -25.01 -17.99 -11.75
N ILE A 59 -24.94 -19.25 -12.19
CA ILE A 59 -23.78 -19.77 -12.93
C ILE A 59 -23.55 -18.99 -14.23
N ASN A 60 -24.64 -18.60 -14.91
CA ASN A 60 -24.58 -18.00 -16.25
C ASN A 60 -24.39 -16.49 -16.23
N THR A 61 -24.93 -15.79 -15.25
CA THR A 61 -25.03 -14.32 -15.24
C THR A 61 -24.66 -13.69 -13.91
N PHE A 62 -24.25 -14.51 -12.91
CA PHE A 62 -24.03 -14.08 -11.53
C PHE A 62 -25.29 -13.56 -10.84
N ILE A 63 -26.09 -12.73 -11.53
CA ILE A 63 -27.34 -12.15 -11.07
C ILE A 63 -28.51 -13.08 -11.42
N THR A 64 -29.49 -13.23 -10.54
CA THR A 64 -30.69 -14.06 -10.77
C THR A 64 -31.56 -13.47 -11.87
N LYS A 65 -32.33 -14.34 -12.58
CA LYS A 65 -33.15 -13.93 -13.74
C LYS A 65 -34.14 -12.82 -13.43
N GLY A 66 -34.86 -12.89 -12.31
CA GLY A 66 -35.81 -11.82 -11.93
C GLY A 66 -35.14 -10.48 -11.67
N ASN A 67 -33.94 -10.48 -11.05
CA ASN A 67 -33.17 -9.24 -10.86
C ASN A 67 -32.65 -8.69 -12.19
N LEU A 68 -32.29 -9.53 -13.17
CA LEU A 68 -31.87 -9.09 -14.49
C LEU A 68 -33.01 -8.39 -15.26
N GLU A 69 -34.23 -8.93 -15.21
CA GLU A 69 -35.39 -8.31 -15.84
C GLU A 69 -35.70 -6.93 -15.23
N ASN A 70 -35.67 -6.82 -13.90
CA ASN A 70 -35.85 -5.56 -13.20
C ASN A 70 -34.78 -4.52 -13.57
N LEU A 71 -33.51 -4.95 -13.63
CA LEU A 71 -32.39 -4.08 -14.03
C LEU A 71 -32.56 -3.58 -15.47
N LYS A 72 -33.00 -4.44 -16.39
CA LYS A 72 -33.15 -4.07 -17.80
C LYS A 72 -34.16 -2.92 -17.98
N LEU A 73 -35.29 -2.98 -17.25
CA LEU A 73 -36.30 -1.90 -17.28
C LEU A 73 -35.73 -0.57 -16.77
N GLN A 74 -34.90 -0.62 -15.71
CA GLN A 74 -34.32 0.59 -15.11
C GLN A 74 -33.20 1.21 -15.93
N ILE A 75 -32.43 0.39 -16.64
CA ILE A 75 -31.30 0.84 -17.47
C ILE A 75 -31.77 1.38 -18.81
N SER A 76 -32.90 0.86 -19.35
CA SER A 76 -33.42 1.25 -20.66
C SER A 76 -33.75 2.73 -20.79
N ASP A 77 -34.20 3.35 -19.70
CA ASP A 77 -34.65 4.75 -19.67
C ASP A 77 -33.55 5.75 -19.31
N LYS A 78 -32.31 5.28 -19.11
CA LYS A 78 -31.20 6.09 -18.63
C LYS A 78 -30.02 6.06 -19.61
N ASP A 79 -29.36 7.21 -19.69
CA ASP A 79 -28.09 7.34 -20.43
C ASP A 79 -26.95 6.72 -19.65
N ILE A 80 -26.79 5.40 -19.79
CA ILE A 80 -25.77 4.58 -19.13
C ILE A 80 -24.81 4.02 -20.18
N ASP A 81 -23.52 4.18 -19.97
CA ASP A 81 -22.47 3.64 -20.84
C ASP A 81 -21.97 2.30 -20.33
N ILE A 82 -21.80 2.18 -19.00
CA ILE A 82 -21.10 1.07 -18.35
C ILE A 82 -21.87 0.55 -17.15
N LEU A 83 -21.90 -0.78 -16.99
CA LEU A 83 -22.43 -1.45 -15.81
C LEU A 83 -21.24 -1.95 -14.96
N ILE A 84 -21.26 -1.69 -13.65
CA ILE A 84 -20.19 -2.09 -12.74
C ILE A 84 -20.75 -3.00 -11.66
N ILE A 85 -20.10 -4.16 -11.46
CA ILE A 85 -20.53 -5.18 -10.48
C ILE A 85 -19.45 -5.31 -9.41
N ASN A 86 -19.87 -5.38 -8.14
CA ASN A 86 -18.98 -5.42 -6.97
C ASN A 86 -18.26 -6.77 -6.76
N HIS A 87 -18.47 -7.77 -7.59
CA HIS A 87 -17.83 -9.07 -7.53
C HIS A 87 -16.97 -9.34 -8.76
N GLU A 88 -16.01 -10.27 -8.62
CA GLU A 88 -15.29 -10.81 -9.77
C GLU A 88 -16.20 -11.72 -10.58
N LEU A 89 -16.23 -11.50 -11.90
CA LEU A 89 -17.02 -12.27 -12.85
C LEU A 89 -16.14 -13.19 -13.68
N ASN A 90 -16.64 -14.37 -14.00
CA ASN A 90 -15.99 -15.18 -15.02
C ASN A 90 -16.32 -14.66 -16.42
N ALA A 91 -15.47 -15.03 -17.40
CA ALA A 91 -15.61 -14.58 -18.79
C ALA A 91 -16.98 -14.88 -19.43
N SER A 92 -17.63 -15.98 -19.04
CA SER A 92 -18.95 -16.34 -19.56
C SER A 92 -20.04 -15.45 -18.95
N GLN A 93 -19.94 -15.15 -17.66
CA GLN A 93 -20.88 -14.25 -16.97
C GLN A 93 -20.80 -12.84 -17.54
N THR A 94 -19.59 -12.28 -17.68
CA THR A 94 -19.40 -10.95 -18.28
C THR A 94 -20.02 -10.88 -19.68
N ARG A 95 -19.68 -11.81 -20.56
CA ARG A 95 -20.22 -11.86 -21.92
C ARG A 95 -21.75 -12.00 -21.96
N ASN A 96 -22.33 -12.85 -21.09
CA ASN A 96 -23.76 -13.03 -21.07
C ASN A 96 -24.49 -11.77 -20.59
N LEU A 97 -23.92 -11.07 -19.61
CA LEU A 97 -24.44 -9.79 -19.14
C LEU A 97 -24.32 -8.70 -20.20
N GLU A 98 -23.17 -8.57 -20.87
CA GLU A 98 -22.97 -7.62 -21.96
C GLU A 98 -23.97 -7.86 -23.11
N LYS A 99 -24.16 -9.12 -23.49
CA LYS A 99 -25.14 -9.50 -24.51
C LYS A 99 -26.57 -9.18 -24.07
N TYR A 100 -26.89 -9.40 -22.78
CA TYR A 100 -28.25 -9.18 -22.26
C TYR A 100 -28.61 -7.69 -22.19
N PHE A 101 -27.68 -6.85 -21.70
CA PHE A 101 -27.88 -5.40 -21.54
C PHE A 101 -27.49 -4.59 -22.76
N ASN A 102 -26.75 -5.16 -23.71
CA ASN A 102 -26.10 -4.46 -24.82
C ASN A 102 -25.25 -3.25 -24.34
N LYS A 103 -24.56 -3.42 -23.23
CA LYS A 103 -23.70 -2.43 -22.56
C LYS A 103 -22.42 -3.12 -22.10
N ARG A 104 -21.34 -2.35 -21.97
CA ARG A 104 -20.09 -2.85 -21.37
C ARG A 104 -20.32 -3.18 -19.90
N VAL A 105 -19.79 -4.31 -19.44
CA VAL A 105 -19.85 -4.76 -18.05
C VAL A 105 -18.43 -4.87 -17.51
N ILE A 106 -18.18 -4.18 -16.42
CA ILE A 106 -16.90 -4.19 -15.70
C ILE A 106 -17.12 -4.82 -14.33
N ASP A 107 -16.24 -5.72 -13.93
CA ASP A 107 -16.24 -6.29 -12.60
C ASP A 107 -15.29 -5.54 -11.65
N LYS A 108 -15.33 -5.88 -10.34
CA LYS A 108 -14.49 -5.25 -9.30
C LYS A 108 -13.00 -5.36 -9.63
N THR A 109 -12.55 -6.49 -10.16
CA THR A 109 -11.14 -6.73 -10.52
C THR A 109 -10.68 -5.84 -11.67
N GLU A 110 -11.47 -5.74 -12.75
CA GLU A 110 -11.17 -4.88 -13.88
C GLU A 110 -11.18 -3.40 -13.46
N LEU A 111 -12.15 -2.98 -12.63
CA LEU A 111 -12.22 -1.62 -12.09
C LEU A 111 -10.96 -1.25 -11.30
N ILE A 112 -10.49 -2.14 -10.41
CA ILE A 112 -9.27 -1.90 -9.64
C ILE A 112 -8.04 -1.82 -10.55
N LEU A 113 -7.96 -2.68 -11.58
CA LEU A 113 -6.89 -2.66 -12.58
C LEU A 113 -6.86 -1.35 -13.37
N ASP A 114 -8.02 -0.80 -13.72
CA ASP A 114 -8.14 0.47 -14.45
C ASP A 114 -7.74 1.66 -13.56
N ILE A 115 -8.11 1.65 -12.28
CA ILE A 115 -7.65 2.65 -11.31
C ILE A 115 -6.12 2.59 -11.18
N PHE A 116 -5.54 1.40 -11.10
CA PHE A 116 -4.09 1.25 -11.01
C PHE A 116 -3.39 1.69 -12.29
N ALA A 117 -3.96 1.43 -13.47
CA ALA A 117 -3.42 1.89 -14.73
C ALA A 117 -3.36 3.42 -14.83
N SER A 118 -4.39 4.10 -14.33
CA SER A 118 -4.43 5.56 -14.30
C SER A 118 -3.48 6.18 -13.27
N ARG A 119 -3.16 5.46 -12.18
CA ARG A 119 -2.34 5.96 -11.06
C ARG A 119 -0.86 5.60 -11.16
N ALA A 120 -0.49 4.58 -11.95
CA ALA A 120 0.89 4.16 -12.11
C ALA A 120 1.73 5.28 -12.76
N SER A 121 2.60 5.89 -11.99
CA SER A 121 3.50 6.96 -12.44
C SER A 121 4.88 6.42 -12.77
N SER A 122 5.42 5.48 -11.99
CA SER A 122 6.73 4.90 -12.19
C SER A 122 6.77 3.92 -13.36
N HIS A 123 7.94 3.80 -13.99
CA HIS A 123 8.13 2.81 -15.05
C HIS A 123 7.87 1.38 -14.57
N ILE A 124 8.27 1.05 -13.34
CA ILE A 124 8.08 -0.28 -12.75
C ILE A 124 6.59 -0.49 -12.44
N GLY A 125 5.92 0.48 -11.83
CA GLY A 125 4.48 0.42 -11.56
C GLY A 125 3.67 0.19 -12.83
N LYS A 126 3.97 0.88 -13.93
CA LYS A 126 3.33 0.68 -15.25
C LYS A 126 3.53 -0.74 -15.77
N LEU A 127 4.75 -1.30 -15.66
CA LEU A 127 5.01 -2.69 -16.07
C LEU A 127 4.26 -3.70 -15.21
N GLN A 128 4.13 -3.45 -13.91
CA GLN A 128 3.39 -4.31 -12.98
C GLN A 128 1.89 -4.31 -13.28
N VAL A 129 1.31 -3.13 -13.52
CA VAL A 129 -0.11 -3.00 -13.88
C VAL A 129 -0.37 -3.65 -15.24
N GLU A 130 0.48 -3.40 -16.25
CA GLU A 130 0.37 -4.05 -17.57
C GLU A 130 0.42 -5.58 -17.44
N LEU A 131 1.31 -6.11 -16.60
CA LEU A 131 1.40 -7.54 -16.33
C LEU A 131 0.11 -8.08 -15.71
N ALA A 132 -0.45 -7.38 -14.71
CA ALA A 132 -1.69 -7.78 -14.06
C ALA A 132 -2.88 -7.75 -15.02
N GLN A 133 -3.00 -6.70 -15.83
CA GLN A 133 -4.05 -6.59 -16.87
C GLN A 133 -3.94 -7.72 -17.91
N LEU A 134 -2.73 -8.03 -18.38
CA LEU A 134 -2.53 -9.14 -19.35
C LEU A 134 -2.80 -10.52 -18.74
N LYS A 135 -2.43 -10.74 -17.47
CA LYS A 135 -2.79 -11.97 -16.76
C LYS A 135 -4.31 -12.10 -16.65
N HIS A 136 -5.01 -11.04 -16.24
CA HIS A 136 -6.46 -11.01 -16.14
C HIS A 136 -7.13 -11.25 -17.49
N LEU A 137 -6.68 -10.58 -18.55
CA LEU A 137 -7.17 -10.78 -19.92
C LEU A 137 -6.93 -12.22 -20.39
N SER A 138 -5.77 -12.80 -20.12
CA SER A 138 -5.44 -14.19 -20.47
C SER A 138 -6.43 -15.19 -19.88
N THR A 139 -6.85 -15.02 -18.61
CA THR A 139 -7.85 -15.90 -17.98
C THR A 139 -9.23 -15.78 -18.62
N ARG A 140 -9.59 -14.59 -19.08
CA ARG A 140 -10.87 -14.34 -19.78
C ARG A 140 -10.88 -14.93 -21.19
N LEU A 141 -9.79 -14.86 -21.94
CA LEU A 141 -9.68 -15.46 -23.27
C LEU A 141 -9.85 -16.99 -23.22
N ILE A 142 -9.28 -17.67 -22.23
CA ILE A 142 -9.35 -19.14 -22.13
C ILE A 142 -10.78 -19.62 -21.88
N ARG A 143 -11.53 -18.96 -21.03
CA ARG A 143 -12.87 -19.38 -20.61
C ARG A 143 -14.00 -18.86 -21.49
N GLY A 144 -13.79 -17.80 -22.24
CA GLY A 144 -14.82 -17.17 -23.09
C GLY A 144 -15.16 -17.94 -24.37
N TRP A 145 -14.26 -18.80 -24.87
CA TRP A 145 -14.36 -19.37 -26.21
C TRP A 145 -14.58 -20.88 -26.27
N THR A 146 -14.47 -21.59 -25.17
CA THR A 146 -14.71 -23.05 -25.14
C THR A 146 -16.12 -23.45 -25.58
N HIS A 147 -17.09 -22.52 -25.53
CA HIS A 147 -18.45 -22.77 -26.01
C HIS A 147 -18.65 -22.58 -27.52
N LEU A 148 -17.81 -21.79 -28.20
CA LEU A 148 -17.87 -21.62 -29.65
C LEU A 148 -17.27 -22.80 -30.40
N GLU A 149 -16.29 -23.50 -29.83
CA GLU A 149 -15.73 -24.72 -30.35
C GLU A 149 -16.75 -25.85 -30.44
N ARG A 150 -17.71 -25.91 -29.50
CA ARG A 150 -18.77 -26.94 -29.50
C ARG A 150 -19.93 -26.69 -30.46
N GLN A 151 -20.11 -25.46 -30.98
CA GLN A 151 -21.23 -25.10 -31.84
C GLN A 151 -20.94 -25.28 -33.34
N LYS A 152 -19.69 -25.40 -33.75
CA LYS A 152 -19.32 -25.74 -35.14
C LYS A 152 -18.55 -27.05 -35.15
N GLY A 153 -19.27 -28.12 -34.88
CA GLY A 153 -18.75 -29.46 -34.90
C GLY A 153 -18.40 -29.92 -36.29
N GLY A 154 -17.48 -30.75 -36.39
CA GLY A 154 -16.99 -31.47 -37.54
C GLY A 154 -15.54 -31.81 -37.29
N ILE A 155 -15.26 -33.06 -37.07
CA ILE A 155 -13.91 -33.60 -36.97
C ILE A 155 -13.08 -33.10 -38.16
N GLY A 156 -12.18 -32.12 -37.92
CA GLY A 156 -11.14 -31.79 -38.91
C GLY A 156 -11.11 -30.40 -39.54
N LEU A 157 -12.06 -29.49 -39.24
CA LEU A 157 -12.01 -28.13 -39.80
C LEU A 157 -11.70 -27.09 -38.70
N ARG A 158 -10.42 -26.71 -38.62
CA ARG A 158 -9.98 -25.51 -37.87
C ARG A 158 -10.56 -24.27 -38.55
N GLY A 159 -11.55 -23.65 -37.96
CA GLY A 159 -12.10 -22.41 -38.48
C GLY A 159 -11.11 -21.21 -38.27
N PRO A 160 -11.22 -20.14 -39.12
CA PRO A 160 -10.33 -18.97 -39.03
C PRO A 160 -10.35 -18.28 -37.66
N GLY A 161 -11.41 -18.50 -36.84
CA GLY A 161 -11.50 -17.96 -35.47
C GLY A 161 -10.60 -18.65 -34.45
N GLU A 162 -10.32 -19.96 -34.60
CA GLU A 162 -9.40 -20.69 -33.72
C GLU A 162 -7.96 -20.23 -33.89
N THR A 163 -7.53 -19.98 -35.12
CA THR A 163 -6.17 -19.51 -35.40
C THR A 163 -5.92 -18.09 -34.88
N GLN A 164 -6.93 -17.24 -34.87
CA GLN A 164 -6.81 -15.89 -34.36
C GLN A 164 -6.67 -15.90 -32.82
N LEU A 165 -7.46 -16.70 -32.12
CA LEU A 165 -7.38 -16.88 -30.67
C LEU A 165 -6.05 -17.47 -30.20
N GLU A 166 -5.57 -18.53 -30.88
CA GLU A 166 -4.27 -19.10 -30.57
C GLU A 166 -3.14 -18.08 -30.79
N THR A 167 -3.29 -17.26 -31.83
CA THR A 167 -2.33 -16.20 -32.13
C THR A 167 -2.36 -15.14 -31.06
N ASP A 168 -3.53 -14.65 -30.64
CA ASP A 168 -3.68 -13.65 -29.59
C ASP A 168 -3.16 -14.17 -28.25
N ARG A 169 -3.51 -15.40 -27.91
CA ARG A 169 -3.00 -16.07 -26.69
C ARG A 169 -1.48 -16.19 -26.70
N ARG A 170 -0.89 -16.55 -27.84
CA ARG A 170 0.56 -16.63 -28.00
C ARG A 170 1.23 -15.26 -27.88
N LEU A 171 0.62 -14.20 -28.42
CA LEU A 171 1.12 -12.84 -28.32
C LEU A 171 1.06 -12.33 -26.88
N ILE A 172 -0.05 -12.55 -26.18
CA ILE A 172 -0.20 -12.22 -24.75
C ILE A 172 0.83 -12.99 -23.92
N GLY A 173 0.99 -14.29 -24.12
CA GLY A 173 1.99 -15.10 -23.42
C GLY A 173 3.42 -14.59 -23.65
N LYS A 174 3.77 -14.23 -24.90
CA LYS A 174 5.07 -13.60 -25.19
C LYS A 174 5.23 -12.24 -24.50
N ARG A 175 4.16 -11.44 -24.43
CA ARG A 175 4.21 -10.13 -23.74
C ARG A 175 4.39 -10.29 -22.25
N ILE A 176 3.65 -11.21 -21.62
CA ILE A 176 3.80 -11.56 -20.19
C ILE A 176 5.23 -11.99 -19.88
N LYS A 177 5.82 -12.88 -20.71
CA LYS A 177 7.20 -13.33 -20.54
C LYS A 177 8.20 -12.15 -20.57
N ARG A 178 8.07 -11.28 -21.57
CA ARG A 178 8.94 -10.09 -21.70
C ARG A 178 8.80 -9.12 -20.52
N LEU A 179 7.58 -8.95 -20.01
CA LEU A 179 7.34 -8.11 -18.84
C LEU A 179 7.99 -8.70 -17.58
N ASN A 180 7.84 -10.00 -17.35
CA ASN A 180 8.49 -10.69 -16.25
C ASN A 180 10.03 -10.53 -16.31
N GLU A 181 10.65 -10.73 -17.48
CA GLU A 181 12.10 -10.55 -17.66
C GLU A 181 12.56 -9.11 -17.34
N ARG A 182 11.75 -8.10 -17.70
CA ARG A 182 12.04 -6.69 -17.39
C ARG A 182 11.89 -6.40 -15.89
N LEU A 183 10.84 -6.93 -15.27
CA LEU A 183 10.60 -6.79 -13.83
C LEU A 183 11.71 -7.47 -13.02
N GLU A 184 12.16 -8.66 -13.39
CA GLU A 184 13.28 -9.35 -12.73
C GLU A 184 14.58 -8.54 -12.79
N LYS A 185 14.89 -7.91 -13.93
CA LYS A 185 16.07 -7.02 -14.05
C LYS A 185 15.95 -5.82 -13.11
N SER A 186 14.77 -5.22 -13.03
CA SER A 186 14.51 -4.10 -12.12
C SER A 186 14.59 -4.52 -10.65
N HIS A 187 14.16 -5.75 -10.32
CA HIS A 187 14.30 -6.32 -8.98
C HIS A 187 15.76 -6.47 -8.56
N LYS A 188 16.60 -7.06 -9.40
CA LYS A 188 18.03 -7.21 -9.13
C LYS A 188 18.69 -5.86 -8.86
N GLN A 189 18.33 -4.83 -9.63
CA GLN A 189 18.83 -3.47 -9.39
C GLN A 189 18.35 -2.89 -8.04
N LYS A 190 17.08 -3.12 -7.68
CA LYS A 190 16.55 -2.71 -6.37
C LYS A 190 17.25 -3.44 -5.22
N GLU A 191 17.56 -4.72 -5.37
CA GLU A 191 18.31 -5.51 -4.38
C GLU A 191 19.73 -4.97 -4.14
N ILE A 192 20.45 -4.61 -5.19
CA ILE A 192 21.77 -3.98 -5.09
C ILE A 192 21.68 -2.66 -4.31
N ASN A 193 20.70 -1.83 -4.64
CA ASN A 193 20.44 -0.56 -3.93
C ASN A 193 20.04 -0.80 -2.47
N ARG A 194 19.34 -1.90 -2.17
CA ARG A 194 18.95 -2.32 -0.83
C ARG A 194 20.15 -2.76 -0.01
N TYR A 195 21.05 -3.54 -0.60
CA TYR A 195 22.31 -3.93 0.06
C TYR A 195 23.15 -2.71 0.44
N SER A 196 23.27 -1.74 -0.45
CA SER A 196 23.95 -0.47 -0.18
C SER A 196 23.29 0.32 0.96
N ARG A 197 21.95 0.33 1.04
CA ARG A 197 21.20 0.95 2.15
C ARG A 197 21.42 0.24 3.49
N LYS A 198 21.47 -1.09 3.49
CA LYS A 198 21.83 -1.86 4.71
C LYS A 198 23.24 -1.52 5.20
N LYS A 199 24.20 -1.37 4.30
CA LYS A 199 25.58 -0.98 4.63
C LYS A 199 25.65 0.44 5.20
N SER A 200 24.76 1.35 4.78
CA SER A 200 24.71 2.74 5.26
C SER A 200 23.98 2.92 6.59
N ARG A 201 23.61 1.85 7.30
CA ARG A 201 22.90 1.85 8.60
C ARG A 201 21.56 2.62 8.62
N ASN A 202 20.98 2.92 7.47
CA ASN A 202 19.67 3.59 7.41
C ASN A 202 18.56 2.63 7.78
N LYS A 203 17.85 2.90 8.87
CA LYS A 203 16.70 2.08 9.30
C LYS A 203 15.46 2.49 8.50
N LEU A 204 14.80 1.51 7.85
CA LEU A 204 13.60 1.74 7.05
C LEU A 204 12.35 1.51 7.89
N VAL A 205 11.45 2.47 7.88
CA VAL A 205 10.10 2.42 8.47
C VAL A 205 9.10 2.48 7.34
N ALA A 206 8.25 1.47 7.20
CA ALA A 206 7.25 1.42 6.16
C ALA A 206 5.85 1.71 6.72
N LEU A 207 5.09 2.55 6.01
CA LEU A 207 3.70 2.83 6.33
C LEU A 207 2.81 1.82 5.61
N VAL A 208 1.98 1.10 6.36
CA VAL A 208 1.01 0.14 5.85
C VAL A 208 -0.38 0.48 6.38
N GLY A 209 -1.41 -0.01 5.74
CA GLY A 209 -2.79 0.22 6.19
C GLY A 209 -3.76 0.32 5.02
N TYR A 210 -5.01 0.42 5.36
CA TYR A 210 -6.10 0.47 4.41
C TYR A 210 -6.03 1.72 3.52
N THR A 211 -6.67 1.69 2.34
CA THR A 211 -6.83 2.89 1.51
C THR A 211 -7.54 3.97 2.31
N ASN A 212 -7.21 5.21 2.05
CA ASN A 212 -7.78 6.39 2.73
C ASN A 212 -7.60 6.46 4.26
N ALA A 213 -6.73 5.65 4.86
CA ALA A 213 -6.40 5.74 6.30
C ALA A 213 -5.51 6.94 6.64
N GLY A 214 -5.04 7.70 5.66
CA GLY A 214 -4.18 8.88 5.82
C GLY A 214 -2.67 8.56 5.86
N LYS A 215 -2.23 7.47 5.19
CA LYS A 215 -0.81 7.08 5.10
C LYS A 215 0.05 8.17 4.47
N THR A 216 -0.33 8.66 3.30
CA THR A 216 0.42 9.69 2.56
C THR A 216 0.44 11.03 3.33
N THR A 217 -0.64 11.39 4.00
CA THR A 217 -0.70 12.57 4.86
C THR A 217 0.28 12.45 6.03
N LEU A 218 0.29 11.29 6.69
CA LEU A 218 1.23 10.99 7.77
C LEU A 218 2.67 10.98 7.27
N PHE A 219 2.93 10.36 6.12
CA PHE A 219 4.24 10.34 5.48
C PHE A 219 4.74 11.76 5.17
N ASN A 220 3.91 12.61 4.59
CA ASN A 220 4.26 14.00 4.29
C ASN A 220 4.65 14.77 5.56
N LYS A 221 3.91 14.60 6.65
CA LYS A 221 4.21 15.24 7.94
C LYS A 221 5.50 14.70 8.57
N LEU A 222 5.77 13.39 8.47
CA LEU A 222 6.99 12.79 9.01
C LEU A 222 8.25 13.17 8.22
N THR A 223 8.11 13.39 6.91
CA THR A 223 9.25 13.64 6.00
C THR A 223 9.34 15.09 5.52
N GLU A 224 8.41 15.96 5.94
CA GLU A 224 8.22 17.34 5.44
C GLU A 224 8.21 17.41 3.91
N SER A 225 7.56 16.42 3.30
CA SER A 225 7.36 16.37 1.85
C SER A 225 5.96 16.83 1.49
N SER A 226 5.75 17.16 0.21
CA SER A 226 4.49 17.61 -0.35
C SER A 226 4.02 16.63 -1.43
N GLN A 227 3.89 15.33 -1.10
CA GLN A 227 3.27 14.39 -2.01
C GLN A 227 1.77 14.67 -2.10
N LEU A 228 1.20 14.44 -3.28
CA LEU A 228 -0.22 14.59 -3.48
C LEU A 228 -0.98 13.58 -2.60
N ALA A 229 -1.60 14.08 -1.55
CA ALA A 229 -2.51 13.33 -0.70
C ALA A 229 -3.93 13.68 -1.15
N GLU A 230 -4.57 12.80 -1.91
CA GLU A 230 -5.95 12.95 -2.32
C GLU A 230 -6.84 12.06 -1.46
N ASP A 231 -8.07 12.52 -1.21
CA ASP A 231 -9.12 11.74 -0.57
C ASP A 231 -9.77 10.76 -1.58
N LYS A 232 -8.91 9.98 -2.24
CA LYS A 232 -9.29 8.97 -3.22
C LYS A 232 -8.61 7.65 -2.92
N LEU A 233 -9.29 6.55 -3.20
CA LEU A 233 -8.71 5.22 -3.03
C LEU A 233 -7.51 5.05 -3.97
N PHE A 234 -6.44 4.39 -3.47
CA PHE A 234 -5.19 4.18 -4.19
C PHE A 234 -4.49 5.47 -4.66
N ALA A 235 -4.55 6.53 -3.85
CA ALA A 235 -3.82 7.77 -4.14
C ALA A 235 -2.31 7.53 -4.33
N THR A 236 -1.73 6.59 -3.59
CA THR A 236 -0.35 6.14 -3.72
C THR A 236 -0.32 4.72 -4.26
N LEU A 237 0.25 4.51 -5.45
CA LEU A 237 0.49 3.21 -6.06
C LEU A 237 1.97 2.84 -6.05
N ASP A 238 2.83 3.79 -6.36
CA ASP A 238 4.28 3.60 -6.35
C ASP A 238 4.83 3.89 -4.96
N SER A 239 5.66 2.99 -4.43
CA SER A 239 6.31 3.22 -3.13
C SER A 239 7.30 4.38 -3.24
N VAL A 240 7.20 5.32 -2.33
CA VAL A 240 8.10 6.47 -2.24
C VAL A 240 8.85 6.45 -0.93
N THR A 241 10.18 6.45 -1.03
CA THR A 241 11.05 6.48 0.14
C THR A 241 11.69 7.85 0.32
N ARG A 242 11.62 8.42 1.53
CA ARG A 242 12.23 9.69 1.90
C ARG A 242 12.99 9.59 3.20
N LYS A 243 14.06 10.36 3.30
CA LYS A 243 14.85 10.47 4.53
C LYS A 243 14.16 11.46 5.49
N ASN A 244 14.13 11.09 6.77
CA ASN A 244 13.69 11.99 7.81
C ASN A 244 14.61 13.21 7.88
N LYS A 245 14.03 14.42 7.86
CA LYS A 245 14.76 15.67 8.01
C LYS A 245 15.17 16.00 9.44
N TYR A 246 14.69 15.23 10.42
CA TYR A 246 15.09 15.41 11.83
C TYR A 246 16.30 14.54 12.18
N PRO A 247 17.54 15.02 11.93
CA PRO A 247 18.76 14.23 12.15
C PRO A 247 19.03 13.93 13.63
N GLN A 248 18.16 14.42 14.52
CA GLN A 248 18.30 14.25 15.97
C GLN A 248 18.32 12.78 16.42
N TYR A 249 17.81 11.87 15.59
CA TYR A 249 17.58 10.46 15.96
C TYR A 249 18.32 9.47 15.06
N GLY A 250 19.20 9.97 14.20
CA GLY A 250 19.87 9.15 13.17
C GLY A 250 19.09 9.09 11.84
N PRO A 251 19.66 8.44 10.82
CA PRO A 251 19.07 8.39 9.50
C PRO A 251 17.94 7.35 9.45
N ILE A 252 16.71 7.83 9.55
CA ILE A 252 15.50 7.02 9.36
C ILE A 252 14.96 7.29 7.95
N LEU A 253 14.68 6.23 7.23
CA LEU A 253 13.98 6.27 5.95
C LEU A 253 12.52 5.90 6.18
N PHE A 254 11.61 6.70 5.69
CA PHE A 254 10.18 6.39 5.65
C PHE A 254 9.80 5.98 4.25
N SER A 255 8.97 4.95 4.12
CA SER A 255 8.40 4.51 2.84
C SER A 255 6.89 4.54 2.92
N ASP A 256 6.25 5.31 2.01
CA ASP A 256 4.81 5.23 1.78
C ASP A 256 4.52 4.08 0.82
N THR A 257 3.52 3.27 1.12
CA THR A 257 3.19 2.08 0.33
C THR A 257 1.75 2.13 -0.18
N VAL A 258 1.44 1.23 -1.11
CA VAL A 258 0.09 1.06 -1.65
C VAL A 258 -0.91 0.79 -0.51
N GLY A 259 -2.07 1.42 -0.57
CA GLY A 259 -3.16 1.12 0.36
C GLY A 259 -3.79 -0.23 0.08
N PHE A 260 -4.12 -0.96 1.14
CA PHE A 260 -4.88 -2.19 1.04
C PHE A 260 -6.39 -1.91 0.92
N ILE A 261 -7.10 -2.82 0.29
CA ILE A 261 -8.56 -2.80 0.13
C ILE A 261 -9.11 -4.20 0.36
N SER A 262 -10.42 -4.31 0.63
CA SER A 262 -11.08 -5.61 0.71
C SER A 262 -11.00 -6.35 -0.63
N ASP A 263 -10.72 -7.66 -0.55
CA ASP A 263 -10.73 -8.57 -1.70
C ASP A 263 -9.81 -8.12 -2.86
N LEU A 264 -8.56 -7.71 -2.51
CA LEU A 264 -7.54 -7.44 -3.51
C LEU A 264 -7.34 -8.68 -4.39
N PRO A 265 -7.50 -8.59 -5.72
CA PRO A 265 -7.29 -9.72 -6.60
C PRO A 265 -5.88 -10.31 -6.45
N MET A 266 -5.76 -11.63 -6.27
CA MET A 266 -4.48 -12.32 -6.09
C MET A 266 -3.49 -12.04 -7.23
N GLN A 267 -3.97 -11.85 -8.45
CA GLN A 267 -3.16 -11.47 -9.61
C GLN A 267 -2.46 -10.12 -9.43
N LEU A 268 -3.13 -9.18 -8.73
CA LEU A 268 -2.54 -7.91 -8.35
C LEU A 268 -1.51 -8.08 -7.24
N VAL A 269 -1.83 -8.84 -6.19
CA VAL A 269 -0.89 -9.13 -5.08
C VAL A 269 0.41 -9.73 -5.64
N GLU A 270 0.32 -10.72 -6.55
CA GLU A 270 1.48 -11.30 -7.21
C GLU A 270 2.27 -10.30 -8.06
N SER A 271 1.57 -9.45 -8.81
CA SER A 271 2.23 -8.46 -9.67
C SER A 271 2.91 -7.35 -8.87
N PHE A 272 2.33 -6.98 -7.72
CA PHE A 272 2.88 -5.97 -6.81
C PHE A 272 3.81 -6.55 -5.73
N LYS A 273 4.00 -7.87 -5.69
CA LYS A 273 4.91 -8.53 -4.73
C LYS A 273 6.26 -7.82 -4.66
N ALA A 274 6.77 -7.37 -5.80
CA ALA A 274 8.00 -6.60 -5.91
C ALA A 274 8.00 -5.23 -5.23
N THR A 275 6.86 -4.58 -5.18
CA THR A 275 6.69 -3.30 -4.47
C THR A 275 6.49 -3.58 -2.97
N LEU A 276 5.79 -4.66 -2.66
CA LEU A 276 5.59 -5.16 -1.30
C LEU A 276 6.87 -5.77 -0.71
N ASP A 277 7.82 -6.23 -1.54
CA ASP A 277 9.14 -6.68 -1.10
C ASP A 277 9.94 -5.58 -0.38
N GLU A 278 9.63 -4.30 -0.58
CA GLU A 278 10.20 -3.22 0.24
C GLU A 278 9.83 -3.36 1.71
N LEU A 279 8.66 -3.92 2.03
CA LEU A 279 8.23 -4.17 3.40
C LEU A 279 9.15 -5.18 4.10
N THR A 280 9.66 -6.18 3.38
CA THR A 280 10.58 -7.19 3.96
C THR A 280 11.92 -6.60 4.39
N ALA A 281 12.26 -5.38 3.93
CA ALA A 281 13.46 -4.64 4.36
C ALA A 281 13.18 -3.66 5.51
N ALA A 282 11.92 -3.50 5.90
CA ALA A 282 11.56 -2.58 6.97
C ALA A 282 12.01 -3.14 8.34
N TYR A 283 12.46 -2.24 9.20
CA TYR A 283 12.74 -2.53 10.59
C TYR A 283 11.51 -2.33 11.48
N LEU A 284 10.54 -1.57 10.99
CA LEU A 284 9.32 -1.22 11.71
C LEU A 284 8.20 -0.95 10.70
N LEU A 285 7.00 -1.43 11.00
CA LEU A 285 5.78 -1.09 10.27
C LEU A 285 4.94 -0.08 11.07
N LEU A 286 4.51 0.99 10.43
CA LEU A 286 3.48 1.89 10.94
C LEU A 286 2.16 1.50 10.30
N HIS A 287 1.34 0.76 11.03
CA HIS A 287 0.00 0.39 10.56
C HIS A 287 -0.97 1.54 10.83
N VAL A 288 -1.22 2.33 9.79
CA VAL A 288 -2.10 3.50 9.85
C VAL A 288 -3.54 3.05 9.71
N VAL A 289 -4.36 3.43 10.68
CA VAL A 289 -5.77 3.02 10.81
C VAL A 289 -6.63 4.27 10.94
N ASP A 290 -7.71 4.34 10.19
CA ASP A 290 -8.76 5.34 10.41
C ASP A 290 -9.59 4.91 11.62
N ILE A 291 -9.42 5.57 12.76
CA ILE A 291 -10.13 5.22 14.01
C ILE A 291 -11.60 5.67 14.01
N HIS A 292 -11.96 6.56 13.09
CA HIS A 292 -13.36 7.00 12.92
C HIS A 292 -14.20 5.94 12.23
N ASP A 293 -13.58 5.04 11.45
CA ASP A 293 -14.25 3.96 10.75
C ASP A 293 -14.82 2.94 11.74
N VAL A 294 -16.09 2.57 11.55
CA VAL A 294 -16.80 1.62 12.43
C VAL A 294 -16.12 0.25 12.41
N ASP A 295 -15.61 -0.19 11.25
CA ASP A 295 -15.01 -1.50 11.03
C ASP A 295 -13.47 -1.49 11.10
N TYR A 296 -12.88 -0.48 11.75
CA TYR A 296 -11.42 -0.35 11.81
C TYR A 296 -10.72 -1.64 12.31
N ARG A 297 -11.36 -2.41 13.20
CA ARG A 297 -10.79 -3.66 13.73
C ARG A 297 -10.72 -4.76 12.68
N THR A 298 -11.79 -4.94 11.91
CA THR A 298 -11.85 -5.89 10.80
C THR A 298 -10.82 -5.51 9.73
N LYS A 299 -10.67 -4.21 9.44
CA LYS A 299 -9.65 -3.69 8.52
C LYS A 299 -8.23 -3.96 9.01
N ILE A 300 -7.97 -3.82 10.31
CA ILE A 300 -6.67 -4.21 10.92
C ILE A 300 -6.39 -5.70 10.67
N GLN A 301 -7.37 -6.57 10.90
CA GLN A 301 -7.21 -8.01 10.70
C GLN A 301 -6.95 -8.36 9.23
N LYS A 302 -7.72 -7.78 8.30
CA LYS A 302 -7.52 -7.96 6.85
C LYS A 302 -6.09 -7.58 6.43
N VAL A 303 -5.58 -6.43 6.89
CA VAL A 303 -4.21 -5.99 6.61
C VAL A 303 -3.18 -6.95 7.21
N ASN A 304 -3.37 -7.40 8.45
CA ASN A 304 -2.46 -8.35 9.09
C ASN A 304 -2.41 -9.69 8.36
N ASN A 305 -3.54 -10.18 7.83
CA ASN A 305 -3.57 -11.38 7.00
C ASN A 305 -2.71 -11.21 5.73
N ILE A 306 -2.86 -10.08 5.02
CA ILE A 306 -2.05 -9.78 3.84
C ILE A 306 -0.55 -9.67 4.21
N LEU A 307 -0.20 -9.02 5.33
CA LEU A 307 1.18 -8.95 5.81
C LEU A 307 1.75 -10.33 6.14
N SER A 308 0.92 -11.24 6.66
CA SER A 308 1.30 -12.64 6.89
C SER A 308 1.55 -13.39 5.58
N ASP A 309 0.69 -13.22 4.57
CA ASP A 309 0.84 -13.85 3.25
C ASP A 309 2.10 -13.38 2.52
N ILE A 310 2.53 -12.14 2.77
CA ILE A 310 3.79 -11.57 2.26
C ILE A 310 5.01 -12.04 3.07
N GLY A 311 4.80 -12.61 4.27
CA GLY A 311 5.87 -13.10 5.14
C GLY A 311 6.57 -12.03 5.99
N VAL A 312 5.89 -10.92 6.29
CA VAL A 312 6.42 -9.79 7.09
C VAL A 312 5.80 -9.67 8.48
N SER A 313 5.06 -10.66 8.93
CA SER A 313 4.40 -10.69 10.26
C SER A 313 5.37 -10.58 11.44
N ASN A 314 6.64 -10.95 11.26
CA ASN A 314 7.69 -10.88 12.29
C ASN A 314 8.26 -9.47 12.50
N ILE A 315 7.95 -8.51 11.63
CA ILE A 315 8.44 -7.14 11.76
C ILE A 315 7.66 -6.43 12.87
N PRO A 316 8.33 -5.73 13.81
CA PRO A 316 7.65 -4.94 14.83
C PRO A 316 6.64 -3.97 14.21
N GLN A 317 5.48 -3.81 14.85
CA GLN A 317 4.39 -2.97 14.34
C GLN A 317 3.92 -1.98 15.40
N ILE A 318 3.73 -0.73 14.99
CA ILE A 318 2.99 0.30 15.74
C ILE A 318 1.66 0.55 15.04
N ILE A 319 0.55 0.39 15.77
CA ILE A 319 -0.76 0.79 15.27
C ILE A 319 -0.92 2.29 15.47
N VAL A 320 -1.08 3.02 14.37
CA VAL A 320 -1.27 4.47 14.35
C VAL A 320 -2.74 4.76 14.11
N ASN A 321 -3.49 4.97 15.17
CA ASN A 321 -4.90 5.36 15.13
C ASN A 321 -4.98 6.83 14.69
N ASN A 322 -5.18 7.02 13.39
CA ASN A 322 -5.26 8.33 12.74
C ASN A 322 -6.70 8.88 12.73
N LYS A 323 -6.86 10.14 12.37
CA LYS A 323 -8.12 10.89 12.33
C LYS A 323 -8.82 10.99 13.70
N CYS A 324 -8.04 11.01 14.78
CA CYS A 324 -8.59 11.11 16.15
C CYS A 324 -9.25 12.46 16.44
N ASP A 325 -9.07 13.47 15.59
CA ASP A 325 -9.76 14.77 15.61
C ASP A 325 -11.25 14.66 15.31
N LEU A 326 -11.68 13.61 14.60
CA LEU A 326 -13.09 13.32 14.29
C LEU A 326 -13.81 12.61 15.45
N LEU A 327 -13.10 12.23 16.51
CA LEU A 327 -13.66 11.54 17.68
C LEU A 327 -13.74 12.43 18.90
N ASP A 328 -14.77 12.21 19.73
CA ASP A 328 -14.89 12.86 21.02
C ASP A 328 -13.76 12.46 21.99
N ASN A 329 -13.28 13.40 22.77
CA ASN A 329 -12.21 13.18 23.75
C ASN A 329 -12.52 12.07 24.77
N SER A 330 -13.77 11.82 25.09
CA SER A 330 -14.23 10.75 25.98
C SER A 330 -13.97 9.36 25.35
N LYS A 331 -14.28 9.18 24.06
CA LYS A 331 -14.02 7.95 23.31
C LYS A 331 -12.51 7.68 23.18
N ILE A 332 -11.72 8.71 22.91
CA ILE A 332 -10.25 8.58 22.83
C ILE A 332 -9.65 8.12 24.15
N LYS A 333 -10.12 8.65 25.31
CA LYS A 333 -9.65 8.22 26.63
C LYS A 333 -9.98 6.76 26.92
N GLN A 334 -11.18 6.31 26.57
CA GLN A 334 -11.61 4.90 26.73
C GLN A 334 -10.77 3.94 25.86
N LEU A 335 -10.41 4.35 24.64
CA LEU A 335 -9.62 3.55 23.72
C LEU A 335 -8.14 3.47 24.12
N LYS A 336 -7.56 4.55 24.65
CA LYS A 336 -6.14 4.62 25.06
C LYS A 336 -5.73 3.62 26.16
N ASN A 337 -6.66 3.19 26.98
CA ASN A 337 -6.34 2.31 28.13
C ASN A 337 -6.08 0.85 27.74
N ARG A 338 -5.97 0.50 26.46
CA ARG A 338 -6.05 -0.91 26.03
C ARG A 338 -4.77 -1.56 25.51
N LYS A 339 -3.77 -0.83 24.96
CA LYS A 339 -2.56 -1.49 24.41
C LYS A 339 -1.32 -0.61 24.38
N GLN A 340 -0.15 -1.22 24.66
CA GLN A 340 1.16 -0.53 24.71
C GLN A 340 1.69 -0.02 23.36
N ASN A 341 1.34 -0.67 22.23
CA ASN A 341 1.89 -0.35 20.91
C ASN A 341 0.96 0.48 20.03
N GLU A 342 -0.01 1.18 20.61
CA GLU A 342 -0.94 2.03 19.87
C GLU A 342 -0.61 3.51 20.10
N VAL A 343 -0.70 4.32 19.02
CA VAL A 343 -0.58 5.78 19.06
C VAL A 343 -1.85 6.38 18.48
N PHE A 344 -2.38 7.42 19.12
CA PHE A 344 -3.54 8.17 18.66
C PHE A 344 -3.09 9.55 18.21
N LEU A 345 -3.30 9.88 16.95
CA LEU A 345 -2.89 11.16 16.37
C LEU A 345 -3.88 11.65 15.30
N SER A 346 -3.70 12.90 14.88
CA SER A 346 -4.28 13.43 13.65
C SER A 346 -3.14 13.82 12.72
N ALA A 347 -3.03 13.12 11.59
CA ALA A 347 -2.03 13.43 10.57
C ALA A 347 -2.28 14.79 9.91
N GLU A 348 -3.51 15.24 9.83
CA GLU A 348 -3.89 16.53 9.28
C GLU A 348 -3.47 17.68 10.19
N ASN A 349 -3.86 17.62 11.45
CA ASN A 349 -3.63 18.68 12.42
C ASN A 349 -2.21 18.67 13.03
N GLY A 350 -1.43 17.62 12.82
CA GLY A 350 -0.08 17.49 13.38
C GLY A 350 -0.02 17.21 14.88
N ASN A 351 -1.15 16.86 15.51
CA ASN A 351 -1.23 16.64 16.96
C ASN A 351 -0.63 15.29 17.36
N LYS A 352 0.09 15.27 18.51
CA LYS A 352 0.66 14.05 19.15
C LYS A 352 1.72 13.28 18.33
N PHE A 353 2.41 13.95 17.43
CA PHE A 353 3.51 13.36 16.67
C PHE A 353 4.71 12.98 17.54
N GLU A 354 4.92 13.69 18.66
CA GLU A 354 6.02 13.38 19.58
C GLU A 354 5.87 12.00 20.23
N ASP A 355 4.64 11.56 20.53
CA ASP A 355 4.37 10.22 21.05
C ASP A 355 4.76 9.15 20.03
N LEU A 356 4.42 9.37 18.75
CA LEU A 356 4.79 8.48 17.65
C LEU A 356 6.32 8.42 17.46
N ARG A 357 6.97 9.59 17.43
CA ARG A 357 8.43 9.69 17.30
C ARG A 357 9.15 9.00 18.44
N SER A 358 8.67 9.17 19.66
CA SER A 358 9.24 8.53 20.85
C SER A 358 9.17 7.01 20.74
N LYS A 359 8.03 6.44 20.33
CA LYS A 359 7.86 4.99 20.13
C LYS A 359 8.70 4.44 18.98
N ILE A 360 8.76 5.14 17.84
CA ILE A 360 9.63 4.77 16.73
C ILE A 360 11.08 4.68 17.22
N ASN A 361 11.55 5.69 17.95
CA ASN A 361 12.91 5.72 18.46
C ASN A 361 13.18 4.60 19.48
N MET A 362 12.21 4.33 20.36
CA MET A 362 12.32 3.25 21.34
C MET A 362 12.48 1.89 20.65
N ILE A 363 11.70 1.62 19.60
CA ILE A 363 11.76 0.33 18.91
C ILE A 363 13.00 0.22 18.01
N LEU A 364 13.34 1.29 17.28
CA LEU A 364 14.43 1.22 16.31
C LEU A 364 15.82 1.28 16.97
N PHE A 365 15.96 2.00 18.08
CA PHE A 365 17.26 2.32 18.65
C PHE A 365 17.42 1.86 20.11
N ASN A 366 16.48 1.08 20.61
CA ASN A 366 16.45 0.63 22.03
C ASN A 366 16.59 1.81 23.02
N GLY A 367 15.99 2.95 22.67
CA GLY A 367 16.18 4.22 23.35
C GLY A 367 17.26 5.08 22.73
N ILE A 368 17.43 6.28 23.29
CA ILE A 368 18.38 7.27 22.79
C ILE A 368 19.25 7.75 23.94
N TYR A 369 20.55 7.63 23.73
CA TYR A 369 21.55 8.26 24.57
C TYR A 369 21.69 9.74 24.22
N LYS A 370 21.70 10.59 25.23
CA LYS A 370 21.99 12.02 25.14
C LYS A 370 23.03 12.34 26.22
N GLY A 371 24.23 12.63 25.81
CA GLY A 371 25.30 12.92 26.75
C GLY A 371 26.63 13.17 26.08
N TRP A 372 27.66 13.29 26.89
CA TRP A 372 29.01 13.47 26.43
C TRP A 372 29.74 12.15 26.31
N ILE A 373 30.61 12.07 25.30
CA ILE A 373 31.56 10.98 25.09
C ILE A 373 32.94 11.57 24.96
N SER A 374 33.94 10.81 25.32
CA SER A 374 35.35 11.13 25.05
C SER A 374 35.90 10.25 23.95
N ILE A 375 36.68 10.83 23.07
CA ILE A 375 37.36 10.19 21.95
C ILE A 375 38.84 10.51 22.02
N GLU A 376 39.71 9.53 21.90
CA GLU A 376 41.13 9.75 21.83
C GLU A 376 41.60 10.46 20.57
N LYS A 377 42.73 11.18 20.63
CA LYS A 377 43.28 12.00 19.56
C LYS A 377 43.52 11.23 18.23
N ASN A 378 43.84 9.95 18.32
CA ASN A 378 44.14 9.08 17.18
C ASN A 378 42.88 8.51 16.47
N MET A 379 41.68 8.82 16.94
CA MET A 379 40.42 8.22 16.47
C MET A 379 39.64 9.18 15.53
N GLY A 380 40.32 9.86 14.63
CA GLY A 380 39.69 10.78 13.67
C GLY A 380 38.60 10.13 12.80
N ASN A 381 38.73 8.85 12.48
CA ASN A 381 37.73 8.11 11.71
C ASN A 381 36.40 7.96 12.45
N VAL A 382 36.44 7.72 13.79
CA VAL A 382 35.25 7.63 14.64
C VAL A 382 34.58 8.99 14.72
N ARG A 383 35.35 10.05 14.91
CA ARG A 383 34.87 11.43 14.88
C ARG A 383 34.13 11.74 13.56
N SER A 384 34.77 11.48 12.41
CA SER A 384 34.16 11.69 11.09
C SER A 384 32.87 10.93 10.96
N SER A 385 32.84 9.66 11.38
CA SER A 385 31.62 8.84 11.34
C SER A 385 30.47 9.43 12.18
N LEU A 386 30.76 10.00 13.36
CA LEU A 386 29.74 10.66 14.20
C LEU A 386 29.17 11.92 13.53
N PHE A 387 30.01 12.70 12.83
CA PHE A 387 29.56 13.86 12.07
C PHE A 387 28.73 13.45 10.86
N ASP A 388 29.12 12.41 10.14
CA ASP A 388 28.39 11.85 9.00
C ASP A 388 27.01 11.31 9.41
N MET A 389 26.91 10.77 10.62
CA MET A 389 25.63 10.34 11.23
C MET A 389 24.76 11.53 11.64
N GLY A 390 25.29 12.76 11.72
CA GLY A 390 24.56 13.95 12.17
C GLY A 390 24.15 13.92 13.65
N CYS A 391 24.79 13.08 14.47
CA CYS A 391 24.45 12.90 15.90
C CYS A 391 25.19 13.85 16.83
N VAL A 392 26.18 14.59 16.33
CA VAL A 392 26.98 15.56 17.10
C VAL A 392 26.18 16.84 17.33
N LYS A 393 26.19 17.33 18.60
CA LYS A 393 25.57 18.58 19.03
C LYS A 393 26.59 19.65 19.40
N GLU A 394 27.61 19.25 20.13
CA GLU A 394 28.68 20.11 20.61
C GLU A 394 30.00 19.34 20.58
N GLU A 395 31.11 20.04 20.39
CA GLU A 395 32.46 19.47 20.47
C GLU A 395 33.35 20.38 21.30
N LYS A 396 34.17 19.78 22.17
CA LYS A 396 35.22 20.45 22.96
C LYS A 396 36.50 19.65 22.85
N ILE A 397 37.64 20.32 22.75
CA ILE A 397 38.95 19.68 22.67
C ILE A 397 39.75 20.13 23.89
N SER A 398 40.27 19.16 24.64
CA SER A 398 41.16 19.43 25.80
C SER A 398 42.56 19.79 25.35
N GLN A 399 43.35 20.41 26.24
CA GLN A 399 44.77 20.76 26.00
C GLN A 399 45.64 19.51 25.71
N CYS A 400 45.29 18.38 26.20
CA CYS A 400 45.98 17.09 25.91
C CYS A 400 45.56 16.46 24.55
N GLY A 401 44.63 17.09 23.82
CA GLY A 401 44.14 16.61 22.51
C GLY A 401 43.04 15.55 22.59
N LYS A 402 42.52 15.24 23.77
CA LYS A 402 41.33 14.37 23.94
C LYS A 402 40.10 15.17 23.52
N MET A 403 39.22 14.58 22.70
CA MET A 403 38.02 15.23 22.18
C MET A 403 36.81 14.82 23.00
N PHE A 404 36.01 15.79 23.46
CA PHE A 404 34.73 15.56 24.11
C PHE A 404 33.62 15.99 23.15
N VAL A 405 32.72 15.07 22.87
CA VAL A 405 31.65 15.30 21.89
C VAL A 405 30.32 15.04 22.55
N LYS A 406 29.44 16.03 22.53
CA LYS A 406 28.05 15.85 22.98
C LYS A 406 27.25 15.26 21.85
N ILE A 407 26.74 14.06 22.07
CA ILE A 407 26.06 13.30 21.06
C ILE A 407 24.61 13.00 21.46
N LYS A 408 23.80 12.75 20.44
CA LYS A 408 22.47 12.17 20.55
C LYS A 408 22.37 11.01 19.57
N ILE A 409 22.45 9.78 20.07
CA ILE A 409 22.59 8.56 19.29
C ILE A 409 21.74 7.43 19.86
N GLY A 410 21.35 6.45 19.04
CA GLY A 410 20.67 5.25 19.53
C GLY A 410 21.54 4.42 20.46
N ASN A 411 20.95 3.79 21.48
CA ASN A 411 21.69 2.98 22.44
C ASN A 411 22.41 1.80 21.77
N ASP A 412 21.83 1.21 20.73
CA ASP A 412 22.48 0.12 19.99
C ASP A 412 23.76 0.58 19.28
N GLU A 413 23.72 1.76 18.64
CA GLU A 413 24.88 2.36 18.01
C GLU A 413 25.91 2.82 19.04
N LEU A 414 25.46 3.33 20.19
CA LEU A 414 26.36 3.69 21.30
C LEU A 414 27.11 2.47 21.81
N ASN A 415 26.42 1.36 22.05
CA ASN A 415 27.04 0.11 22.51
C ASN A 415 28.12 -0.38 21.55
N GLN A 416 27.86 -0.33 20.23
CA GLN A 416 28.86 -0.67 19.22
C GLN A 416 30.09 0.26 19.23
N LEU A 417 29.91 1.53 19.58
CA LEU A 417 31.00 2.47 19.70
C LEU A 417 31.78 2.28 21.01
N LEU A 418 31.12 1.88 22.10
CA LEU A 418 31.76 1.54 23.38
C LEU A 418 32.66 0.30 23.32
N ASP A 419 32.41 -0.61 22.37
CA ASP A 419 33.28 -1.74 22.09
C ASP A 419 34.62 -1.29 21.47
N ILE A 420 34.74 -0.06 21.01
CA ILE A 420 35.98 0.49 20.44
C ILE A 420 36.87 1.03 21.57
N LYS A 421 38.07 0.50 21.69
CA LYS A 421 39.04 0.91 22.71
C LYS A 421 39.39 2.41 22.52
N GLY A 422 39.21 3.22 23.57
CA GLY A 422 39.44 4.69 23.53
C GLY A 422 38.20 5.54 23.30
N PHE A 423 37.02 4.92 23.36
CA PHE A 423 35.74 5.58 23.34
C PHE A 423 35.03 5.34 24.69
N GLU A 424 34.66 6.41 25.39
CA GLU A 424 34.09 6.31 26.73
C GLU A 424 32.91 7.30 26.90
N VAL A 425 31.92 6.92 27.68
CA VAL A 425 30.85 7.82 28.14
C VAL A 425 31.40 8.72 29.25
N CYS A 426 31.11 10.02 29.18
CA CYS A 426 31.51 11.01 30.18
C CYS A 426 30.30 11.63 30.83
N HIS A 427 30.40 11.92 32.13
CA HIS A 427 29.44 12.77 32.87
C HIS A 427 29.75 14.24 32.69
N ASP A 428 28.73 15.11 32.79
CA ASP A 428 28.88 16.56 32.62
C ASP A 428 29.94 17.15 33.59
N GLU A 429 30.10 16.58 34.78
CA GLU A 429 31.08 16.98 35.81
C GLU A 429 32.53 16.69 35.40
N ASP A 430 32.78 15.61 34.64
CA ASP A 430 34.13 15.24 34.19
C ASP A 430 34.69 16.22 33.14
N ILE A 431 33.82 16.95 32.47
CA ILE A 431 34.19 17.92 31.44
C ILE A 431 34.60 19.26 32.04
N LEU A 432 33.95 19.63 33.14
CA LEU A 432 34.26 20.88 33.86
C LEU A 432 35.57 20.78 34.64
N LEU A 433 35.93 19.59 35.14
CA LEU A 433 37.15 19.38 35.95
C LEU A 433 38.43 19.20 35.11
N LYS A 434 38.33 18.91 33.81
CA LYS A 434 39.47 18.65 32.90
C LYS A 434 39.78 19.82 31.93
N HIS A 435 39.14 20.96 32.14
CA HIS A 435 39.38 22.19 31.35
C HIS A 435 40.30 23.21 32.02
N TYR A 436 40.81 22.90 33.23
CA TYR A 436 41.81 23.75 33.93
C TYR A 436 43.17 23.09 33.95
#